data_2148505106251d1141b0c3f83f1770f2
#
_entry.id   2148505106251d1141b0c3f83f1770f2
#
_cell.length_a   1.000
_cell.length_b   1.000
_cell.length_c   1.000
_cell.angle_alpha   90.00
_cell.angle_beta   90.00
_cell.angle_gamma   90.00
#
_symmetry.space_group_name_H-M   'P 1'
#
loop_
_entity.id
_entity.type
_entity.pdbx_description
1 polymer ?
#
loop_
_entity_poly.entity_id
_entity_poly.type
_entity_poly.pdbx_seq_one_letter_code
_entity_poly.pdbx_strand_id
1 'polypeptide(L)'
;MKLHKFTRSLLLLSLGITLLLSLGITAFAQAQTLSMEVWKSPTCGCCNEWISYMQKNGFEVKVNETGNYDAHKRFNIKYEHASCHTAVIDGYVIEGHVPAEDIKRLLAEKPDAIGLSAPGMPIGSPGMDGEAYGGRKDPYDVVLIKKNGESEVFKSYNQ
;
A
#
# COMPACT_ATOMS: atom_id res chain seq x y z
N MET A 1 -29.34 -53.04 41.12
CA MET A 1 -27.95 -52.56 41.12
C MET A 1 -27.33 -52.65 39.73
N LYS A 2 -28.00 -52.05 38.64
CA LYS A 2 -27.47 -52.07 37.28
C LYS A 2 -27.58 -50.69 36.56
N LEU A 3 -28.00 -49.62 37.26
CA LEU A 3 -28.26 -48.30 36.63
C LEU A 3 -27.03 -47.33 36.66
N HIS A 4 -26.04 -47.60 37.54
CA HIS A 4 -24.89 -46.69 37.70
C HIS A 4 -23.75 -46.87 36.69
N LYS A 5 -23.74 -47.93 35.91
CA LYS A 5 -22.67 -48.15 34.91
C LYS A 5 -22.94 -47.50 33.55
N PHE A 6 -24.20 -47.21 33.22
CA PHE A 6 -24.57 -46.57 31.93
C PHE A 6 -24.31 -45.06 31.91
N THR A 7 -24.49 -44.39 33.05
CA THR A 7 -24.30 -42.92 33.11
C THR A 7 -22.84 -42.48 33.08
N ARG A 8 -21.90 -43.33 33.54
CA ARG A 8 -20.45 -43.02 33.47
C ARG A 8 -19.87 -43.13 32.05
N SER A 9 -20.41 -44.03 31.23
CA SER A 9 -19.93 -44.23 29.85
C SER A 9 -20.38 -43.12 28.90
N LEU A 10 -21.57 -42.51 29.09
CA LEU A 10 -22.04 -41.38 28.30
C LEU A 10 -21.31 -40.07 28.63
N LEU A 11 -20.89 -39.87 29.90
CA LEU A 11 -20.16 -38.67 30.29
C LEU A 11 -18.72 -38.64 29.74
N LEU A 12 -18.09 -39.79 29.56
CA LEU A 12 -16.73 -39.89 29.00
C LEU A 12 -16.74 -39.71 27.46
N LEU A 13 -17.81 -40.08 26.77
CA LEU A 13 -17.93 -39.81 25.32
C LEU A 13 -18.19 -38.32 25.00
N SER A 14 -18.91 -37.62 25.87
CA SER A 14 -19.19 -36.18 25.64
C SER A 14 -17.96 -35.28 25.87
N LEU A 15 -17.03 -35.66 26.77
CA LEU A 15 -15.79 -34.93 27.02
C LEU A 15 -14.75 -35.12 25.90
N GLY A 16 -14.78 -36.27 25.21
CA GLY A 16 -13.86 -36.56 24.08
C GLY A 16 -14.20 -35.80 22.81
N ILE A 17 -15.47 -35.51 22.56
CA ILE A 17 -15.93 -34.83 21.34
C ILE A 17 -15.69 -33.33 21.44
N THR A 18 -15.77 -32.73 22.63
CA THR A 18 -15.49 -31.28 22.80
C THR A 18 -14.00 -30.94 22.71
N LEU A 19 -13.10 -31.87 22.96
CA LEU A 19 -11.65 -31.65 22.87
C LEU A 19 -11.11 -31.74 21.43
N LEU A 20 -11.82 -32.42 20.54
CA LEU A 20 -11.43 -32.58 19.12
C LEU A 20 -11.88 -31.42 18.22
N LEU A 21 -12.79 -30.57 18.66
CA LEU A 21 -13.27 -29.41 17.90
C LEU A 21 -12.45 -28.13 18.15
N SER A 22 -11.49 -28.12 19.04
CA SER A 22 -10.64 -26.95 19.36
C SER A 22 -9.30 -26.91 18.62
N LEU A 23 -9.00 -27.90 17.77
CA LEU A 23 -7.72 -28.02 17.06
C LEU A 23 -7.91 -27.82 15.53
N GLY A 24 -8.37 -26.68 15.08
CA GLY A 24 -8.49 -26.58 13.62
C GLY A 24 -8.84 -25.28 12.99
N ILE A 25 -8.59 -24.14 13.62
CA ILE A 25 -8.66 -22.87 12.87
C ILE A 25 -7.33 -22.12 13.08
N THR A 26 -6.24 -22.66 12.53
CA THR A 26 -5.12 -21.82 12.14
C THR A 26 -5.57 -21.07 10.89
N ALA A 27 -6.16 -19.89 11.08
CA ALA A 27 -6.34 -18.97 9.97
C ALA A 27 -4.95 -18.63 9.45
N PHE A 28 -4.55 -19.25 8.35
CA PHE A 28 -3.44 -18.75 7.54
C PHE A 28 -3.89 -17.37 7.06
N ALA A 29 -3.43 -16.33 7.74
CA ALA A 29 -3.49 -14.98 7.21
C ALA A 29 -2.66 -15.01 5.93
N GLN A 30 -3.30 -15.17 4.79
CA GLN A 30 -2.68 -15.07 3.49
C GLN A 30 -2.22 -13.61 3.38
N ALA A 31 -0.91 -13.38 3.39
CA ALA A 31 -0.37 -12.06 3.15
C ALA A 31 -0.87 -11.62 1.77
N GLN A 32 -1.77 -10.64 1.76
CA GLN A 32 -2.31 -10.12 0.51
C GLN A 32 -1.18 -9.42 -0.23
N THR A 33 -0.83 -9.92 -1.41
CA THR A 33 0.18 -9.31 -2.26
C THR A 33 -0.30 -7.92 -2.68
N LEU A 34 0.46 -6.89 -2.37
CA LEU A 34 0.18 -5.51 -2.75
C LEU A 34 0.66 -5.30 -4.19
N SER A 35 -0.24 -5.45 -5.17
CA SER A 35 0.09 -5.28 -6.59
C SER A 35 -0.30 -3.90 -7.09
N MET A 36 0.63 -3.22 -7.78
CA MET A 36 0.40 -1.89 -8.39
C MET A 36 0.82 -1.88 -9.86
N GLU A 37 0.19 -1.02 -10.63
CA GLU A 37 0.54 -0.71 -12.02
C GLU A 37 1.07 0.72 -12.11
N VAL A 38 2.24 0.91 -12.73
CA VAL A 38 2.98 2.19 -12.79
C VAL A 38 3.16 2.64 -14.24
N TRP A 39 2.91 3.91 -14.52
CA TRP A 39 3.20 4.59 -15.78
C TRP A 39 4.32 5.61 -15.56
N LYS A 40 5.41 5.48 -16.32
CA LYS A 40 6.58 6.36 -16.26
C LYS A 40 7.25 6.52 -17.62
N SER A 41 8.10 7.54 -17.77
CA SER A 41 9.01 7.60 -18.92
C SER A 41 10.06 6.50 -18.86
N PRO A 42 10.45 5.88 -19.98
CA PRO A 42 11.52 4.88 -20.01
C PRO A 42 12.87 5.43 -19.50
N THR A 43 13.10 6.74 -19.61
CA THR A 43 14.33 7.39 -19.18
C THR A 43 14.32 7.96 -17.77
N CYS A 44 13.21 7.75 -17.01
CA CYS A 44 13.09 8.25 -15.65
C CYS A 44 13.88 7.39 -14.65
N GLY A 45 15.11 7.81 -14.31
CA GLY A 45 15.98 7.10 -13.38
C GLY A 45 15.42 7.06 -11.94
N CYS A 46 15.00 8.20 -11.40
CA CYS A 46 14.42 8.27 -10.04
C CYS A 46 13.13 7.45 -9.91
N CYS A 47 12.35 7.31 -10.99
CA CYS A 47 11.20 6.42 -11.00
C CYS A 47 11.60 4.95 -10.84
N ASN A 48 12.72 4.51 -11.46
CA ASN A 48 13.24 3.16 -11.31
C ASN A 48 13.68 2.89 -9.87
N GLU A 49 14.32 3.88 -9.22
CA GLU A 49 14.71 3.79 -7.80
C GLU A 49 13.48 3.69 -6.90
N TRP A 50 12.42 4.49 -7.15
CA TRP A 50 11.17 4.38 -6.42
C TRP A 50 10.52 3.00 -6.60
N ILE A 51 10.47 2.47 -7.82
CA ILE A 51 9.96 1.12 -8.10
C ILE A 51 10.75 0.06 -7.32
N SER A 52 12.09 0.15 -7.33
CA SER A 52 12.96 -0.76 -6.57
C SER A 52 12.69 -0.66 -5.06
N TYR A 53 12.46 0.55 -4.56
CA TYR A 53 12.07 0.78 -3.17
C TYR A 53 10.70 0.15 -2.86
N MET A 54 9.69 0.29 -3.75
CA MET A 54 8.38 -0.36 -3.57
C MET A 54 8.50 -1.88 -3.51
N GLN A 55 9.28 -2.48 -4.42
CA GLN A 55 9.51 -3.94 -4.43
C GLN A 55 10.17 -4.43 -3.13
N LYS A 56 11.17 -3.71 -2.61
CA LYS A 56 11.80 -3.99 -1.30
C LYS A 56 10.82 -3.88 -0.14
N ASN A 57 9.76 -3.09 -0.28
CA ASN A 57 8.70 -2.91 0.71
C ASN A 57 7.50 -3.86 0.54
N GLY A 58 7.62 -4.87 -0.35
CA GLY A 58 6.64 -5.94 -0.52
C GLY A 58 5.54 -5.65 -1.53
N PHE A 59 5.75 -4.69 -2.44
CA PHE A 59 4.84 -4.45 -3.55
C PHE A 59 5.28 -5.23 -4.80
N GLU A 60 4.33 -5.82 -5.51
CA GLU A 60 4.52 -6.26 -6.89
C GLU A 60 4.22 -5.09 -7.82
N VAL A 61 5.14 -4.82 -8.75
CA VAL A 61 5.06 -3.64 -9.61
C VAL A 61 5.06 -4.06 -11.08
N LYS A 62 3.95 -3.78 -11.78
CA LYS A 62 3.85 -3.84 -13.23
C LYS A 62 4.17 -2.47 -13.81
N VAL A 63 5.12 -2.37 -14.73
CA VAL A 63 5.61 -1.11 -15.28
C VAL A 63 5.16 -0.91 -16.73
N ASN A 64 4.62 0.27 -17.04
CA ASN A 64 4.33 0.75 -18.38
C ASN A 64 5.25 1.94 -18.70
N GLU A 65 6.15 1.76 -19.67
CA GLU A 65 7.14 2.77 -20.07
C GLU A 65 6.64 3.69 -21.17
N THR A 66 5.40 4.17 -21.02
CA THR A 66 4.71 5.04 -22.02
C THR A 66 4.64 6.51 -21.61
N GLY A 67 5.29 6.87 -20.48
CA GLY A 67 5.02 8.13 -19.81
C GLY A 67 3.71 8.07 -19.01
N ASN A 68 3.43 9.11 -18.21
CA ASN A 68 2.26 9.15 -17.34
C ASN A 68 1.20 10.19 -17.77
N TYR A 69 1.36 10.81 -18.95
CA TYR A 69 0.43 11.83 -19.42
C TYR A 69 -1.01 11.32 -19.59
N ASP A 70 -1.18 10.13 -20.17
CA ASP A 70 -2.50 9.52 -20.34
C ASP A 70 -3.08 9.06 -19.01
N ALA A 71 -2.24 8.63 -18.05
CA ALA A 71 -2.65 8.32 -16.69
C ALA A 71 -3.17 9.59 -15.97
N HIS A 72 -2.49 10.74 -16.10
CA HIS A 72 -2.96 12.02 -15.56
C HIS A 72 -4.36 12.37 -16.08
N LYS A 73 -4.58 12.25 -17.38
CA LYS A 73 -5.91 12.48 -17.99
C LYS A 73 -6.96 11.51 -17.48
N ARG A 74 -6.64 10.22 -17.46
CA ARG A 74 -7.55 9.16 -17.06
C ARG A 74 -8.01 9.32 -15.61
N PHE A 75 -7.11 9.72 -14.72
CA PHE A 75 -7.37 9.82 -13.29
C PHE A 75 -7.61 11.26 -12.82
N ASN A 76 -7.71 12.21 -13.76
CA ASN A 76 -7.93 13.63 -13.49
C ASN A 76 -6.93 14.22 -12.48
N ILE A 77 -5.63 13.89 -12.64
CA ILE A 77 -4.56 14.45 -11.83
C ILE A 77 -4.28 15.87 -12.31
N LYS A 78 -4.50 16.84 -11.42
CA LYS A 78 -4.22 18.24 -11.68
C LYS A 78 -2.72 18.51 -11.67
N TYR A 79 -2.29 19.56 -12.39
CA TYR A 79 -0.89 19.94 -12.48
C TYR A 79 -0.22 20.15 -11.10
N GLU A 80 -0.94 20.71 -10.15
CA GLU A 80 -0.47 20.96 -8.78
C GLU A 80 -0.14 19.69 -8.00
N HIS A 81 -0.67 18.53 -8.41
CA HIS A 81 -0.39 17.21 -7.81
C HIS A 81 0.55 16.38 -8.65
N ALA A 82 0.90 16.84 -9.87
CA ALA A 82 1.64 16.04 -10.84
C ALA A 82 3.10 15.79 -10.43
N SER A 83 3.60 14.62 -10.82
CA SER A 83 4.98 14.20 -10.65
C SER A 83 5.47 13.41 -11.87
N CYS A 84 6.62 12.73 -11.76
CA CYS A 84 7.29 12.05 -12.87
C CYS A 84 6.75 10.63 -13.17
N HIS A 85 5.90 10.08 -12.33
CA HIS A 85 5.22 8.79 -12.54
C HIS A 85 3.88 8.75 -11.80
N THR A 86 2.99 7.92 -12.29
CA THR A 86 1.67 7.64 -11.71
C THR A 86 1.54 6.15 -11.48
N ALA A 87 1.11 5.74 -10.31
CA ALA A 87 0.77 4.35 -10.01
C ALA A 87 -0.69 4.20 -9.63
N VAL A 88 -1.23 2.98 -9.77
CA VAL A 88 -2.57 2.61 -9.29
C VAL A 88 -2.49 1.33 -8.50
N ILE A 89 -3.10 1.34 -7.32
CA ILE A 89 -3.20 0.20 -6.43
C ILE A 89 -4.57 0.22 -5.73
N ASP A 90 -5.30 -0.91 -5.79
CA ASP A 90 -6.63 -1.08 -5.17
C ASP A 90 -7.60 0.09 -5.46
N GLY A 91 -7.51 0.65 -6.69
CA GLY A 91 -8.33 1.77 -7.15
C GLY A 91 -7.84 3.16 -6.73
N TYR A 92 -6.83 3.27 -5.87
CA TYR A 92 -6.18 4.54 -5.52
C TYR A 92 -5.08 4.90 -6.49
N VAL A 93 -4.97 6.18 -6.79
CA VAL A 93 -3.85 6.77 -7.54
C VAL A 93 -2.73 7.16 -6.58
N ILE A 94 -1.52 6.81 -6.93
CA ILE A 94 -0.29 7.21 -6.23
C ILE A 94 0.55 8.01 -7.22
N GLU A 95 0.76 9.27 -6.93
CA GLU A 95 1.46 10.20 -7.81
C GLU A 95 2.81 10.57 -7.23
N GLY A 96 3.87 10.24 -7.97
CA GLY A 96 5.24 10.56 -7.59
C GLY A 96 5.78 9.74 -6.41
N HIS A 97 6.75 10.31 -5.71
CA HIS A 97 7.64 9.65 -4.77
C HIS A 97 7.04 9.43 -3.37
N VAL A 98 5.78 8.95 -3.32
CA VAL A 98 5.06 8.66 -2.07
C VAL A 98 5.74 7.50 -1.34
N PRO A 99 6.02 7.61 -0.02
CA PRO A 99 6.59 6.52 0.77
C PRO A 99 5.67 5.30 0.88
N ALA A 100 6.28 4.11 0.92
CA ALA A 100 5.57 2.83 1.00
C ALA A 100 4.66 2.72 2.24
N GLU A 101 5.06 3.30 3.36
CA GLU A 101 4.29 3.33 4.60
C GLU A 101 3.00 4.14 4.46
N ASP A 102 3.03 5.26 3.72
CA ASP A 102 1.85 6.08 3.46
C ASP A 102 0.87 5.36 2.54
N ILE A 103 1.37 4.65 1.52
CA ILE A 103 0.54 3.81 0.66
C ILE A 103 -0.13 2.70 1.49
N LYS A 104 0.62 2.01 2.35
CA LYS A 104 0.06 0.98 3.24
C LYS A 104 -0.99 1.54 4.19
N ARG A 105 -0.76 2.75 4.72
CA ARG A 105 -1.73 3.45 5.57
C ARG A 105 -3.00 3.81 4.80
N LEU A 106 -2.87 4.36 3.59
CA LEU A 106 -4.01 4.64 2.70
C LEU A 106 -4.87 3.39 2.46
N LEU A 107 -4.22 2.26 2.15
CA LEU A 107 -4.90 0.99 1.88
C LEU A 107 -5.60 0.41 3.13
N ALA A 108 -5.08 0.70 4.32
CA ALA A 108 -5.68 0.29 5.59
C ALA A 108 -6.86 1.19 5.99
N GLU A 109 -6.72 2.51 5.85
CA GLU A 109 -7.72 3.51 6.23
C GLU A 109 -8.88 3.61 5.22
N LYS A 110 -8.62 3.33 3.94
CA LYS A 110 -9.59 3.34 2.83
C LYS A 110 -10.45 4.61 2.76
N PRO A 111 -9.84 5.81 2.78
CA PRO A 111 -10.60 7.05 2.71
C PRO A 111 -11.32 7.19 1.36
N ASP A 112 -12.42 7.96 1.33
CA ASP A 112 -13.12 8.29 0.08
C ASP A 112 -12.35 9.39 -0.69
N ALA A 113 -11.30 8.97 -1.41
CA ALA A 113 -10.35 9.85 -2.08
C ALA A 113 -9.94 9.30 -3.46
N ILE A 114 -9.27 10.13 -4.27
CA ILE A 114 -8.60 9.69 -5.50
C ILE A 114 -7.34 8.93 -5.14
N GLY A 115 -6.53 9.41 -4.20
CA GLY A 115 -5.28 8.79 -3.79
C GLY A 115 -4.32 9.74 -3.10
N LEU A 116 -3.02 9.45 -3.19
CA LEU A 116 -1.94 10.25 -2.61
C LEU A 116 -1.06 10.86 -3.69
N SER A 117 -0.46 12.01 -3.37
CA SER A 117 0.61 12.60 -4.17
C SER A 117 1.74 13.12 -3.29
N ALA A 118 2.98 12.91 -3.77
CA ALA A 118 4.15 13.71 -3.40
C ALA A 118 4.47 14.61 -4.60
N PRO A 119 3.92 15.85 -4.67
CA PRO A 119 4.00 16.69 -5.86
C PRO A 119 5.43 17.03 -6.24
N GLY A 120 5.71 17.10 -7.54
CA GLY A 120 7.05 17.33 -8.04
C GLY A 120 7.98 16.12 -7.81
N MET A 121 9.22 16.39 -7.44
CA MET A 121 10.26 15.40 -7.17
C MET A 121 11.08 15.85 -5.96
N PRO A 122 10.51 15.80 -4.73
CA PRO A 122 11.18 16.34 -3.55
C PRO A 122 12.42 15.52 -3.21
N ILE A 123 13.56 16.20 -3.06
CA ILE A 123 14.82 15.55 -2.70
C ILE A 123 14.73 15.01 -1.27
N GLY A 124 15.18 13.78 -1.08
CA GLY A 124 15.05 13.05 0.19
C GLY A 124 13.79 12.21 0.31
N SER A 125 12.88 12.25 -0.70
CA SER A 125 11.81 11.25 -0.83
C SER A 125 12.36 9.93 -1.41
N PRO A 126 11.65 8.79 -1.26
CA PRO A 126 12.11 7.51 -1.78
C PRO A 126 12.41 7.55 -3.28
N GLY A 127 13.63 7.14 -3.68
CA GLY A 127 14.11 7.23 -5.05
C GLY A 127 14.71 8.59 -5.44
N MET A 128 14.62 9.59 -4.54
CA MET A 128 15.27 10.90 -4.62
C MET A 128 16.23 11.12 -3.43
N ASP A 129 16.69 10.03 -2.81
CA ASP A 129 17.51 9.99 -1.59
C ASP A 129 18.86 9.31 -1.77
N GLY A 130 19.22 8.92 -3.01
CA GLY A 130 20.49 8.28 -3.35
C GLY A 130 21.70 9.21 -3.25
N GLU A 131 22.92 8.65 -3.47
CA GLU A 131 24.21 9.36 -3.39
C GLU A 131 24.29 10.59 -4.29
N ALA A 132 23.60 10.59 -5.45
CA ALA A 132 23.53 11.71 -6.37
C ALA A 132 22.97 13.00 -5.74
N TYR A 133 22.22 12.88 -4.65
CA TYR A 133 21.60 14.00 -3.94
C TYR A 133 22.41 14.47 -2.72
N GLY A 134 23.57 13.85 -2.44
CA GLY A 134 24.51 14.24 -1.39
C GLY A 134 23.93 14.26 0.01
N GLY A 135 22.91 13.43 0.29
CA GLY A 135 22.24 13.37 1.61
C GLY A 135 21.28 14.53 1.88
N ARG A 136 21.03 15.41 0.88
CA ARG A 136 20.06 16.51 1.02
C ARG A 136 18.65 15.96 1.25
N LYS A 137 17.88 16.66 2.09
CA LYS A 137 16.48 16.37 2.38
C LYS A 137 15.71 17.67 2.40
N ASP A 138 14.87 17.88 1.41
CA ASP A 138 14.00 19.05 1.34
C ASP A 138 12.69 18.77 2.08
N PRO A 139 12.09 19.74 2.79
CA PRO A 139 10.74 19.60 3.34
C PRO A 139 9.72 19.30 2.21
N TYR A 140 8.83 18.36 2.44
CA TYR A 140 7.72 18.09 1.52
C TYR A 140 6.53 17.48 2.25
N ASP A 141 5.36 17.57 1.61
CA ASP A 141 4.14 16.93 2.06
C ASP A 141 3.72 15.83 1.09
N VAL A 142 3.25 14.72 1.64
CA VAL A 142 2.36 13.81 0.95
C VAL A 142 0.95 14.32 1.18
N VAL A 143 0.20 14.52 0.11
CA VAL A 143 -1.16 15.04 0.16
C VAL A 143 -2.18 13.97 -0.24
N LEU A 144 -3.34 13.95 0.43
CA LEU A 144 -4.51 13.17 0.05
C LEU A 144 -5.31 13.98 -0.97
N ILE A 145 -5.50 13.45 -2.17
CA ILE A 145 -6.30 14.05 -3.25
C ILE A 145 -7.75 13.57 -3.08
N LYS A 146 -8.65 14.49 -2.75
CA LYS A 146 -10.07 14.22 -2.60
C LYS A 146 -10.79 14.11 -3.93
N LYS A 147 -11.94 13.46 -3.97
CA LYS A 147 -12.76 13.30 -5.18
C LYS A 147 -13.26 14.62 -5.79
N ASN A 148 -13.39 15.66 -4.99
CA ASN A 148 -13.73 17.01 -5.47
C ASN A 148 -12.53 17.75 -6.08
N GLY A 149 -11.34 17.14 -6.06
CA GLY A 149 -10.10 17.70 -6.58
C GLY A 149 -9.38 18.66 -5.63
N GLU A 150 -9.87 18.82 -4.39
CA GLU A 150 -9.09 19.46 -3.31
C GLU A 150 -8.08 18.48 -2.75
N SER A 151 -7.12 18.99 -1.98
CA SER A 151 -6.17 18.17 -1.27
C SER A 151 -5.98 18.64 0.17
N GLU A 152 -5.54 17.71 1.01
CA GLU A 152 -5.12 17.99 2.38
C GLU A 152 -3.82 17.25 2.70
N VAL A 153 -3.06 17.77 3.65
CA VAL A 153 -1.81 17.13 4.08
C VAL A 153 -2.13 15.77 4.72
N PHE A 154 -1.60 14.70 4.12
CA PHE A 154 -1.65 13.36 4.66
C PHE A 154 -0.49 13.12 5.63
N LYS A 155 0.74 13.51 5.24
CA LYS A 155 1.93 13.45 6.09
C LYS A 155 3.00 14.44 5.62
N SER A 156 3.66 15.09 6.59
CA SER A 156 4.80 15.97 6.32
C SER A 156 6.13 15.27 6.60
N TYR A 157 7.14 15.59 5.81
CA TYR A 157 8.47 15.02 5.86
C TYR A 157 9.54 16.11 5.92
N ASN A 158 10.63 15.85 6.62
CA ASN A 158 11.83 16.69 6.68
C ASN A 158 11.56 18.16 7.12
N GLN A 159 10.54 18.37 7.96
CA GLN A 159 10.18 19.69 8.49
C GLN A 159 11.21 20.17 9.52
#